data_a19dbad2493d3b2e1affd263cde51015
#
_entry.id   a19dbad2493d3b2e1affd263cde51015
#
_cell.length_a   1.000
_cell.length_b   1.000
_cell.length_c   1.000
_cell.angle_alpha   90.00
_cell.angle_beta   90.00
_cell.angle_gamma   90.00
#
_symmetry.space_group_name_H-M   'P 1'
#
loop_
_entity.id
_entity.type
_entity.pdbx_description
1 polymer ?
#
loop_
_entity_poly.entity_id
_entity_poly.type
_entity_poly.pdbx_seq_one_letter_code
_entity_poly.pdbx_strand_id
1 'polypeptide(L)'
;MKKIYLIVLICISSLFSFEVQKPQTYDEQNISGWLMSEKLDGIRGYWDGEKFYSKNGNPIHPPLWFTANFPPFPLDGELWSKRDDFETIQATVLDLIPSKNWETITYNIFEVPEAKGDFLMRLQKAKEWFEQNPNKHANFIEQIVCKDEEHLQNYLKEIRALKGEGVIVKNGTEPYHTGESPHTLKVKKVEDMEGIVIGYNYNKEGKFKSLKLKLDNGVIFNLGGGFKDIERLNPPKIGEIITFKYYGFTKNKVPKFASFLRVRKKE
;
A
#
# COMPACT_ATOMS: atom_id res chain seq x y z
N MET A 1 -35.61 18.89 52.48
CA MET A 1 -35.40 18.92 51.02
C MET A 1 -34.03 18.28 50.73
N LYS A 2 -34.00 17.00 50.24
CA LYS A 2 -32.73 16.33 49.88
C LYS A 2 -32.35 16.74 48.47
N LYS A 3 -31.16 17.39 48.31
CA LYS A 3 -30.61 17.73 47.02
C LYS A 3 -29.97 16.46 46.40
N ILE A 4 -30.55 15.98 45.31
CA ILE A 4 -29.99 14.90 44.49
C ILE A 4 -29.00 15.53 43.55
N TYR A 5 -27.69 15.21 43.73
CA TYR A 5 -26.64 15.56 42.78
C TYR A 5 -26.58 14.50 41.68
N LEU A 6 -27.00 14.85 40.48
CA LEU A 6 -26.85 14.02 39.28
C LEU A 6 -25.41 14.09 38.81
N ILE A 7 -24.63 13.03 39.05
CA ILE A 7 -23.27 12.89 38.49
C ILE A 7 -23.44 12.39 37.08
N VAL A 8 -23.26 13.31 36.11
CA VAL A 8 -23.17 12.93 34.68
C VAL A 8 -21.75 12.38 34.43
N LEU A 9 -21.66 11.06 34.32
CA LEU A 9 -20.42 10.40 33.91
C LEU A 9 -20.25 10.61 32.39
N ILE A 10 -19.44 11.60 32.01
CA ILE A 10 -19.05 11.79 30.60
C ILE A 10 -18.03 10.72 30.26
N CYS A 11 -18.48 9.63 29.63
CA CYS A 11 -17.60 8.68 28.96
C CYS A 11 -16.92 9.39 27.78
N ILE A 12 -15.71 9.90 28.00
CA ILE A 12 -14.83 10.32 26.92
C ILE A 12 -14.33 9.05 26.25
N SER A 13 -15.07 8.56 25.25
CA SER A 13 -14.53 7.59 24.31
C SER A 13 -13.45 8.32 23.51
N SER A 14 -12.18 8.13 23.89
CA SER A 14 -11.06 8.50 23.05
C SER A 14 -11.22 7.74 21.74
N LEU A 15 -11.56 8.45 20.67
CA LEU A 15 -11.48 7.95 19.30
C LEU A 15 -9.99 7.73 19.01
N PHE A 16 -9.48 6.57 19.38
CA PHE A 16 -8.18 6.12 18.88
C PHE A 16 -8.34 5.91 17.38
N SER A 17 -7.85 6.88 16.60
CA SER A 17 -7.69 6.69 15.17
C SER A 17 -6.62 5.62 14.98
N PHE A 18 -7.02 4.45 14.47
CA PHE A 18 -6.07 3.42 14.08
C PHE A 18 -5.23 3.96 12.91
N GLU A 19 -3.95 4.11 13.12
CA GLU A 19 -3.05 4.62 12.10
C GLU A 19 -1.74 3.84 12.08
N VAL A 20 -1.34 3.40 10.89
CA VAL A 20 -0.07 2.72 10.63
C VAL A 20 0.87 3.60 9.81
N GLN A 21 2.16 3.31 9.82
CA GLN A 21 3.14 4.01 8.99
C GLN A 21 2.77 3.89 7.50
N LYS A 22 2.81 5.02 6.76
CA LYS A 22 2.53 5.09 5.32
C LYS A 22 3.79 5.58 4.59
N PRO A 23 4.26 4.85 3.58
CA PRO A 23 5.41 5.28 2.80
C PRO A 23 5.06 6.46 1.90
N GLN A 24 5.92 7.48 1.85
CA GLN A 24 5.87 8.53 0.84
C GLN A 24 6.35 8.00 -0.52
N THR A 25 6.07 8.72 -1.58
CA THR A 25 6.62 8.38 -2.90
C THR A 25 8.07 8.85 -2.97
N TYR A 26 8.97 7.99 -3.46
CA TYR A 26 10.34 8.34 -3.75
C TYR A 26 10.39 9.44 -4.82
N ASP A 27 11.15 10.48 -4.57
CA ASP A 27 11.33 11.66 -5.42
C ASP A 27 12.79 12.14 -5.33
N GLU A 28 13.71 11.28 -5.78
CA GLU A 28 15.15 11.53 -5.86
C GLU A 28 15.85 11.88 -4.52
N GLN A 29 15.28 11.51 -3.37
CA GLN A 29 15.96 11.67 -2.09
C GLN A 29 17.27 10.86 -2.04
N ASN A 30 18.27 11.34 -1.29
CA ASN A 30 19.45 10.56 -1.03
C ASN A 30 19.12 9.36 -0.12
N ILE A 31 19.24 8.17 -0.70
CA ILE A 31 18.91 6.89 -0.05
C ILE A 31 20.11 5.98 0.16
N SER A 32 21.31 6.51 -0.04
CA SER A 32 22.54 5.73 0.19
C SER A 32 22.61 5.27 1.64
N GLY A 33 22.86 3.98 1.84
CA GLY A 33 22.88 3.34 3.15
C GLY A 33 21.50 2.98 3.74
N TRP A 34 20.40 3.36 3.09
CA TRP A 34 19.06 2.92 3.50
C TRP A 34 18.84 1.44 3.16
N LEU A 35 17.80 0.87 3.71
CA LEU A 35 17.42 -0.52 3.47
C LEU A 35 16.32 -0.57 2.42
N MET A 36 16.48 -1.44 1.43
CA MET A 36 15.47 -1.68 0.40
C MET A 36 14.95 -3.10 0.47
N SER A 37 13.68 -3.27 0.13
CA SER A 37 12.99 -4.56 0.10
C SER A 37 11.94 -4.58 -0.98
N GLU A 38 11.50 -5.77 -1.42
CA GLU A 38 10.36 -5.88 -2.32
C GLU A 38 9.10 -5.30 -1.66
N LYS A 39 8.37 -4.50 -2.42
CA LYS A 39 7.03 -4.09 -2.06
C LYS A 39 6.04 -5.15 -2.53
N LEU A 40 5.55 -5.95 -1.60
CA LEU A 40 4.56 -6.98 -1.88
C LEU A 40 3.19 -6.34 -2.22
N ASP A 41 2.48 -6.91 -3.18
CA ASP A 41 1.12 -6.52 -3.58
C ASP A 41 0.10 -7.43 -2.90
N GLY A 42 -0.13 -7.21 -1.62
CA GLY A 42 -1.03 -8.00 -0.78
C GLY A 42 -1.99 -7.14 0.03
N ILE A 43 -2.41 -7.64 1.16
CA ILE A 43 -3.23 -6.92 2.14
C ILE A 43 -2.41 -6.69 3.40
N ARG A 44 -2.22 -5.42 3.76
CA ARG A 44 -1.54 -5.08 5.01
C ARG A 44 -2.31 -5.64 6.19
N GLY A 45 -1.61 -6.40 7.03
CA GLY A 45 -2.09 -6.92 8.29
C GLY A 45 -1.29 -6.33 9.45
N TYR A 46 -1.95 -5.57 10.31
CA TYR A 46 -1.40 -5.15 11.59
C TYR A 46 -1.87 -6.12 12.66
N TRP A 47 -0.95 -6.83 13.28
CA TRP A 47 -1.18 -7.69 14.42
C TRP A 47 -0.99 -6.88 15.71
N ASP A 48 -1.98 -6.81 16.58
CA ASP A 48 -1.92 -6.02 17.82
C ASP A 48 -1.41 -6.79 19.05
N GLY A 49 -1.09 -8.07 18.88
CA GLY A 49 -0.76 -9.02 19.93
C GLY A 49 -1.85 -10.07 20.16
N GLU A 50 -3.05 -9.88 19.60
CA GLU A 50 -4.19 -10.79 19.68
C GLU A 50 -4.95 -10.97 18.36
N LYS A 51 -5.07 -9.88 17.56
CA LYS A 51 -5.92 -9.82 16.36
C LYS A 51 -5.25 -9.08 15.22
N PHE A 52 -5.69 -9.40 14.01
CA PHE A 52 -5.29 -8.69 12.82
C PHE A 52 -6.26 -7.57 12.46
N TYR A 53 -5.68 -6.45 11.98
CA TYR A 53 -6.41 -5.32 11.42
C TYR A 53 -5.82 -4.94 10.06
N SER A 54 -6.67 -4.51 9.15
CA SER A 54 -6.25 -3.93 7.88
C SER A 54 -5.65 -2.52 8.09
N LYS A 55 -5.05 -1.94 7.06
CA LYS A 55 -4.52 -0.56 7.07
C LYS A 55 -5.54 0.52 7.49
N ASN A 56 -6.82 0.22 7.42
CA ASN A 56 -7.91 1.14 7.77
C ASN A 56 -8.53 0.80 9.14
N GLY A 57 -7.94 -0.13 9.91
CA GLY A 57 -8.44 -0.54 11.21
C GLY A 57 -9.61 -1.53 11.16
N ASN A 58 -9.98 -2.05 9.99
CA ASN A 58 -11.00 -3.09 9.90
C ASN A 58 -10.42 -4.43 10.33
N PRO A 59 -11.13 -5.23 11.15
CA PRO A 59 -10.63 -6.53 11.58
C PRO A 59 -10.49 -7.49 10.39
N ILE A 60 -9.46 -8.33 10.46
CA ILE A 60 -9.22 -9.45 9.54
C ILE A 60 -9.37 -10.73 10.35
N HIS A 61 -10.00 -11.74 9.78
CA HIS A 61 -10.38 -12.97 10.44
C HIS A 61 -9.62 -14.19 9.90
N PRO A 62 -8.32 -14.38 10.25
CA PRO A 62 -7.61 -15.59 9.85
C PRO A 62 -8.12 -16.81 10.61
N PRO A 63 -7.91 -18.03 10.11
CA PRO A 63 -8.15 -19.23 10.89
C PRO A 63 -7.17 -19.33 12.08
N LEU A 64 -7.59 -19.93 13.19
CA LEU A 64 -6.78 -20.00 14.42
C LEU A 64 -5.38 -20.58 14.23
N TRP A 65 -5.24 -21.57 13.35
CA TRP A 65 -3.94 -22.19 13.08
C TRP A 65 -2.96 -21.22 12.39
N PHE A 66 -3.44 -20.19 11.69
CA PHE A 66 -2.61 -19.20 11.02
C PHE A 66 -1.86 -18.31 12.02
N THR A 67 -2.52 -17.93 13.11
CA THR A 67 -1.93 -17.08 14.16
C THR A 67 -1.37 -17.88 15.33
N ALA A 68 -1.35 -19.22 15.23
CA ALA A 68 -0.76 -20.04 16.27
C ALA A 68 0.70 -19.63 16.50
N ASN A 69 1.09 -19.47 17.77
CA ASN A 69 2.43 -19.04 18.18
C ASN A 69 2.81 -17.60 17.78
N PHE A 70 1.89 -16.75 17.39
CA PHE A 70 2.18 -15.34 17.20
C PHE A 70 2.52 -14.63 18.52
N PRO A 71 3.36 -13.60 18.50
CA PRO A 71 3.80 -12.92 19.71
C PRO A 71 2.71 -12.08 20.37
N PRO A 72 2.79 -11.86 21.69
CA PRO A 72 1.89 -10.96 22.41
C PRO A 72 2.32 -9.49 22.28
N PHE A 73 2.95 -9.12 21.17
CA PHE A 73 3.35 -7.74 20.85
C PHE A 73 3.05 -7.44 19.39
N PRO A 74 2.88 -6.16 19.03
CA PRO A 74 2.48 -5.77 17.69
C PRO A 74 3.49 -6.12 16.61
N LEU A 75 2.96 -6.55 15.46
CA LEU A 75 3.69 -6.75 14.21
C LEU A 75 2.99 -6.01 13.08
N ASP A 76 3.75 -5.57 12.11
CA ASP A 76 3.23 -4.97 10.89
C ASP A 76 3.82 -5.70 9.69
N GLY A 77 2.97 -6.14 8.78
CA GLY A 77 3.37 -7.00 7.68
C GLY A 77 2.35 -7.03 6.56
N GLU A 78 2.67 -7.78 5.51
CA GLU A 78 1.80 -7.99 4.36
C GLU A 78 1.30 -9.44 4.33
N LEU A 79 -0.01 -9.63 4.32
CA LEU A 79 -0.67 -10.88 4.03
C LEU A 79 -0.62 -11.10 2.51
N TRP A 80 0.11 -12.12 2.08
CA TRP A 80 0.47 -12.30 0.69
C TRP A 80 0.63 -13.79 0.34
N SER A 81 0.44 -14.16 -0.94
CA SER A 81 0.65 -15.51 -1.44
C SER A 81 1.81 -15.56 -2.45
N LYS A 82 1.65 -14.86 -3.55
CA LYS A 82 2.61 -14.76 -4.66
C LYS A 82 2.37 -13.50 -5.48
N ARG A 83 3.31 -13.19 -6.37
CA ARG A 83 3.16 -12.08 -7.32
C ARG A 83 1.99 -12.32 -8.26
N ASP A 84 1.36 -11.25 -8.73
CA ASP A 84 0.23 -11.25 -9.67
C ASP A 84 -1.02 -12.01 -9.17
N ASP A 85 -1.24 -12.04 -7.84
CA ASP A 85 -2.34 -12.79 -7.20
C ASP A 85 -3.21 -11.92 -6.27
N PHE A 86 -3.11 -10.59 -6.37
CA PHE A 86 -3.78 -9.66 -5.46
C PHE A 86 -5.29 -9.91 -5.30
N GLU A 87 -6.01 -10.24 -6.38
CA GLU A 87 -7.46 -10.49 -6.31
C GLU A 87 -7.81 -11.71 -5.46
N THR A 88 -7.00 -12.79 -5.57
CA THR A 88 -7.18 -14.00 -4.74
C THR A 88 -6.83 -13.70 -3.28
N ILE A 89 -5.74 -12.96 -3.05
CA ILE A 89 -5.33 -12.53 -1.70
C ILE A 89 -6.45 -11.69 -1.08
N GLN A 90 -6.94 -10.68 -1.79
CA GLN A 90 -8.00 -9.80 -1.31
C GLN A 90 -9.28 -10.55 -0.97
N ALA A 91 -9.73 -11.43 -1.87
CA ALA A 91 -10.93 -12.25 -1.64
C ALA A 91 -10.76 -13.19 -0.44
N THR A 92 -9.56 -13.71 -0.20
CA THR A 92 -9.27 -14.62 0.91
C THR A 92 -9.18 -13.90 2.24
N VAL A 93 -8.42 -12.78 2.28
CA VAL A 93 -8.05 -12.09 3.52
C VAL A 93 -9.18 -11.22 4.06
N LEU A 94 -9.99 -10.62 3.17
CA LEU A 94 -11.09 -9.73 3.56
C LEU A 94 -12.43 -10.45 3.73
N ASP A 95 -12.50 -11.76 3.51
CA ASP A 95 -13.68 -12.55 3.82
C ASP A 95 -13.85 -12.68 5.35
N LEU A 96 -15.10 -12.56 5.82
CA LEU A 96 -15.45 -12.73 7.23
C LEU A 96 -15.28 -14.18 7.71
N ILE A 97 -15.43 -15.14 6.80
CA ILE A 97 -15.30 -16.57 7.08
C ILE A 97 -14.03 -17.09 6.42
N PRO A 98 -13.04 -17.51 7.22
CA PRO A 98 -11.78 -17.98 6.65
C PRO A 98 -11.97 -19.24 5.81
N SER A 99 -11.49 -19.18 4.57
CA SER A 99 -11.51 -20.29 3.60
C SER A 99 -10.21 -21.11 3.61
N LYS A 100 -10.19 -22.24 2.89
CA LYS A 100 -8.97 -23.04 2.69
C LYS A 100 -7.85 -22.28 1.99
N ASN A 101 -8.16 -21.20 1.27
CA ASN A 101 -7.16 -20.41 0.56
C ASN A 101 -6.14 -19.78 1.53
N TRP A 102 -6.46 -19.66 2.82
CA TRP A 102 -5.51 -19.23 3.86
C TRP A 102 -4.26 -20.12 3.94
N GLU A 103 -4.30 -21.37 3.46
CA GLU A 103 -3.13 -22.25 3.39
C GLU A 103 -2.05 -21.70 2.44
N THR A 104 -2.43 -20.87 1.47
CA THR A 104 -1.50 -20.22 0.53
C THR A 104 -1.02 -18.86 1.00
N ILE A 105 -1.63 -18.30 2.04
CA ILE A 105 -1.27 -16.98 2.56
C ILE A 105 -0.10 -17.11 3.54
N THR A 106 0.84 -16.19 3.42
CA THR A 106 1.92 -15.96 4.38
C THR A 106 1.82 -14.55 4.95
N TYR A 107 2.24 -14.37 6.18
CA TYR A 107 2.39 -13.06 6.81
C TYR A 107 3.84 -12.62 6.72
N ASN A 108 4.12 -11.65 5.88
CA ASN A 108 5.46 -11.19 5.57
C ASN A 108 5.75 -9.93 6.38
N ILE A 109 6.41 -10.12 7.52
CA ILE A 109 6.67 -9.10 8.54
C ILE A 109 7.72 -8.13 8.02
N PHE A 110 7.43 -6.84 8.09
CA PHE A 110 8.33 -5.77 7.70
C PHE A 110 8.52 -4.72 8.81
N GLU A 111 7.86 -4.83 9.98
CA GLU A 111 8.08 -3.92 11.10
C GLU A 111 7.57 -4.52 12.42
N VAL A 112 8.15 -4.07 13.53
CA VAL A 112 7.74 -4.35 14.91
C VAL A 112 7.54 -3.02 15.65
N PRO A 113 6.35 -2.41 15.56
CA PRO A 113 6.12 -1.00 15.88
C PRO A 113 6.53 -0.55 17.30
N GLU A 114 6.31 -1.39 18.30
CA GLU A 114 6.60 -1.06 19.72
C GLU A 114 7.97 -1.52 20.19
N ALA A 115 8.76 -2.14 19.33
CA ALA A 115 10.10 -2.55 19.70
C ALA A 115 11.06 -1.34 19.73
N LYS A 116 12.03 -1.41 20.64
CA LYS A 116 13.07 -0.38 20.76
C LYS A 116 14.23 -0.64 19.80
N GLY A 117 14.99 0.40 19.50
CA GLY A 117 16.19 0.33 18.68
C GLY A 117 15.93 0.74 17.23
N ASP A 118 16.93 0.53 16.40
CA ASP A 118 16.84 0.73 14.96
C ASP A 118 15.95 -0.34 14.30
N PHE A 119 15.68 -0.17 13.01
CA PHE A 119 14.77 -1.03 12.29
C PHE A 119 15.18 -2.52 12.30
N LEU A 120 16.48 -2.81 12.13
CA LEU A 120 16.94 -4.19 12.13
C LEU A 120 16.87 -4.83 13.52
N MET A 121 17.13 -4.07 14.58
CA MET A 121 16.94 -4.52 15.97
C MET A 121 15.47 -4.81 16.26
N ARG A 122 14.55 -3.97 15.77
CA ARG A 122 13.11 -4.20 15.90
C ARG A 122 12.68 -5.50 15.20
N LEU A 123 13.12 -5.72 13.96
CA LEU A 123 12.86 -6.98 13.25
C LEU A 123 13.50 -8.20 13.95
N GLN A 124 14.69 -8.03 14.52
CA GLN A 124 15.39 -9.10 15.23
C GLN A 124 14.57 -9.63 16.40
N LYS A 125 13.90 -8.76 17.16
CA LYS A 125 12.98 -9.18 18.24
C LYS A 125 11.91 -10.17 17.76
N ALA A 126 11.30 -9.93 16.60
CA ALA A 126 10.30 -10.83 16.07
C ALA A 126 10.92 -12.12 15.50
N LYS A 127 12.12 -12.06 14.90
CA LYS A 127 12.86 -13.24 14.45
C LYS A 127 13.16 -14.17 15.63
N GLU A 128 13.70 -13.66 16.73
CA GLU A 128 13.99 -14.41 17.95
C GLU A 128 12.74 -15.05 18.55
N TRP A 129 11.59 -14.36 18.48
CA TRP A 129 10.32 -14.96 18.90
C TRP A 129 9.97 -16.17 18.06
N PHE A 130 9.99 -16.06 16.73
CA PHE A 130 9.59 -17.15 15.83
C PHE A 130 10.64 -18.28 15.72
N GLU A 131 11.89 -18.05 16.11
CA GLU A 131 12.88 -19.12 16.31
C GLU A 131 12.48 -20.02 17.48
N GLN A 132 11.93 -19.45 18.56
CA GLN A 132 11.46 -20.19 19.73
C GLN A 132 10.02 -20.69 19.59
N ASN A 133 9.20 -20.02 18.78
CA ASN A 133 7.79 -20.29 18.58
C ASN A 133 7.48 -20.40 17.07
N PRO A 134 7.92 -21.48 16.39
CA PRO A 134 7.85 -21.58 14.95
C PRO A 134 6.41 -21.48 14.41
N ASN A 135 6.24 -20.70 13.34
CA ASN A 135 5.03 -20.65 12.54
C ASN A 135 5.40 -20.62 11.06
N LYS A 136 4.94 -21.63 10.29
CA LYS A 136 5.28 -21.79 8.87
C LYS A 136 4.72 -20.69 7.95
N HIS A 137 3.78 -19.90 8.45
CA HIS A 137 3.15 -18.81 7.70
C HIS A 137 3.74 -17.43 8.02
N ALA A 138 4.58 -17.32 9.06
CA ALA A 138 5.27 -16.09 9.43
C ALA A 138 6.63 -16.04 8.72
N ASN A 139 6.83 -15.03 7.88
CA ASN A 139 8.06 -14.78 7.15
C ASN A 139 8.54 -13.35 7.39
N PHE A 140 9.79 -13.09 7.03
CA PHE A 140 10.38 -11.75 7.09
C PHE A 140 10.75 -11.32 5.66
N ILE A 141 10.41 -10.09 5.30
CA ILE A 141 10.84 -9.54 4.02
C ILE A 141 12.35 -9.26 4.10
N GLU A 142 13.09 -9.78 3.13
CA GLU A 142 14.53 -9.55 3.03
C GLU A 142 14.83 -8.06 2.89
N GLN A 143 15.86 -7.61 3.61
CA GLN A 143 16.31 -6.23 3.62
C GLN A 143 17.71 -6.14 3.02
N ILE A 144 17.88 -5.31 2.01
CA ILE A 144 19.13 -5.14 1.26
C ILE A 144 19.62 -3.70 1.46
N VAL A 145 20.90 -3.51 1.80
CA VAL A 145 21.47 -2.16 1.89
C VAL A 145 21.52 -1.53 0.50
N CYS A 146 20.85 -0.40 0.34
CA CYS A 146 20.88 0.39 -0.88
C CYS A 146 22.18 1.17 -0.97
N LYS A 147 22.97 0.95 -2.02
CA LYS A 147 24.27 1.63 -2.21
C LYS A 147 24.08 3.04 -2.74
N ASP A 148 23.23 3.15 -3.74
CA ASP A 148 22.98 4.37 -4.52
C ASP A 148 21.70 4.22 -5.35
N GLU A 149 21.38 5.25 -6.12
CA GLU A 149 20.24 5.29 -7.04
C GLU A 149 20.32 4.20 -8.12
N GLU A 150 21.49 3.94 -8.68
CA GLU A 150 21.65 2.91 -9.71
C GLU A 150 21.33 1.52 -9.16
N HIS A 151 21.78 1.22 -7.94
CA HIS A 151 21.46 -0.03 -7.25
C HIS A 151 19.95 -0.18 -7.02
N LEU A 152 19.28 0.89 -6.59
CA LEU A 152 17.83 0.90 -6.44
C LEU A 152 17.11 0.63 -7.76
N GLN A 153 17.50 1.29 -8.85
CA GLN A 153 16.85 1.11 -10.14
C GLN A 153 17.08 -0.29 -10.72
N ASN A 154 18.26 -0.87 -10.52
CA ASN A 154 18.56 -2.25 -10.93
C ASN A 154 17.70 -3.23 -10.14
N TYR A 155 17.60 -3.08 -8.81
CA TYR A 155 16.73 -3.94 -7.97
C TYR A 155 15.26 -3.79 -8.35
N LEU A 156 14.77 -2.55 -8.58
CA LEU A 156 13.41 -2.32 -9.07
C LEU A 156 13.14 -3.03 -10.39
N LYS A 157 14.12 -3.01 -11.33
CA LYS A 157 14.02 -3.71 -12.62
C LYS A 157 13.92 -5.23 -12.43
N GLU A 158 14.71 -5.80 -11.54
CA GLU A 158 14.65 -7.23 -11.20
C GLU A 158 13.29 -7.63 -10.62
N ILE A 159 12.81 -6.88 -9.62
CA ILE A 159 11.47 -7.12 -9.03
C ILE A 159 10.38 -7.04 -10.09
N ARG A 160 10.45 -6.07 -10.99
CA ARG A 160 9.48 -5.89 -12.09
C ARG A 160 9.55 -7.02 -13.12
N ALA A 161 10.73 -7.51 -13.46
CA ALA A 161 10.90 -8.68 -14.35
C ALA A 161 10.20 -9.93 -13.79
N LEU A 162 10.16 -10.04 -12.46
CA LEU A 162 9.44 -11.08 -11.73
C LEU A 162 7.95 -10.74 -11.47
N LYS A 163 7.40 -9.68 -12.09
CA LYS A 163 6.03 -9.16 -11.89
C LYS A 163 5.73 -8.63 -10.48
N GLY A 164 6.75 -8.24 -9.72
CA GLY A 164 6.57 -7.56 -8.44
C GLY A 164 6.04 -6.13 -8.61
N GLU A 165 5.49 -5.57 -7.54
CA GLU A 165 4.84 -4.24 -7.55
C GLU A 165 5.86 -3.10 -7.59
N GLY A 166 6.96 -3.23 -6.83
CA GLY A 166 7.96 -2.20 -6.65
C GLY A 166 8.89 -2.49 -5.49
N VAL A 167 9.48 -1.43 -4.95
CA VAL A 167 10.45 -1.48 -3.86
C VAL A 167 10.01 -0.53 -2.74
N ILE A 168 10.24 -0.93 -1.50
CA ILE A 168 10.23 -0.04 -0.33
C ILE A 168 11.68 0.27 0.02
N VAL A 169 11.97 1.55 0.28
CA VAL A 169 13.26 2.00 0.80
C VAL A 169 13.03 2.66 2.15
N LYS A 170 13.73 2.21 3.18
CA LYS A 170 13.55 2.66 4.57
C LYS A 170 14.86 3.14 5.17
N ASN A 171 14.84 4.31 5.80
CA ASN A 171 15.93 4.72 6.69
C ASN A 171 15.90 3.85 7.95
N GLY A 172 16.87 2.94 8.07
CA GLY A 172 16.91 1.95 9.14
C GLY A 172 17.19 2.54 10.52
N THR A 173 17.76 3.74 10.62
CA THR A 173 18.10 4.39 11.90
C THR A 173 16.92 5.06 12.58
N GLU A 174 15.85 5.31 11.82
CA GLU A 174 14.69 6.04 12.31
C GLU A 174 13.73 5.15 13.12
N PRO A 175 13.10 5.69 14.16
CA PRO A 175 12.06 4.98 14.89
C PRO A 175 10.81 4.76 14.02
N TYR A 176 9.95 3.85 14.49
CA TYR A 176 8.63 3.69 13.86
C TYR A 176 7.74 4.91 14.15
N HIS A 177 7.08 5.41 13.10
CA HIS A 177 6.11 6.49 13.18
C HIS A 177 4.82 6.09 12.48
N THR A 178 3.68 6.43 13.06
CA THR A 178 2.38 6.34 12.37
C THR A 178 2.21 7.49 11.39
N GLY A 179 1.28 7.34 10.44
CA GLY A 179 1.06 8.34 9.40
C GLY A 179 2.08 8.32 8.27
N GLU A 180 2.12 9.39 7.49
CA GLU A 180 3.08 9.50 6.40
C GLU A 180 4.50 9.74 6.93
N SER A 181 5.45 8.93 6.44
CA SER A 181 6.84 8.99 6.88
C SER A 181 7.78 9.31 5.71
N PRO A 182 8.59 10.38 5.81
CA PRO A 182 9.63 10.67 4.83
C PRO A 182 10.81 9.69 4.91
N HIS A 183 10.86 8.87 5.96
CA HIS A 183 11.91 7.88 6.20
C HIS A 183 11.54 6.48 5.69
N THR A 184 10.38 6.35 5.04
CA THR A 184 9.95 5.14 4.35
C THR A 184 9.36 5.54 3.01
N LEU A 185 10.00 5.11 1.93
CA LEU A 185 9.67 5.53 0.57
C LEU A 185 9.22 4.33 -0.25
N LYS A 186 8.18 4.54 -1.07
CA LYS A 186 7.75 3.56 -2.08
C LYS A 186 8.27 3.96 -3.45
N VAL A 187 8.92 3.02 -4.11
CA VAL A 187 9.48 3.17 -5.44
C VAL A 187 8.71 2.25 -6.38
N LYS A 188 8.02 2.84 -7.35
CA LYS A 188 7.29 2.09 -8.38
C LYS A 188 7.70 2.63 -9.73
N LYS A 189 7.86 1.76 -10.72
CA LYS A 189 8.06 2.23 -12.08
C LYS A 189 6.80 2.98 -12.52
N VAL A 190 6.99 4.23 -12.87
CA VAL A 190 5.99 5.03 -13.54
C VAL A 190 6.16 4.80 -15.04
N GLU A 191 5.11 4.33 -15.69
CA GLU A 191 5.04 4.26 -17.15
C GLU A 191 4.08 5.33 -17.63
N ASP A 192 4.31 5.87 -18.79
CA ASP A 192 3.38 6.78 -19.46
C ASP A 192 2.77 6.12 -20.70
N MET A 193 1.57 6.51 -21.00
CA MET A 193 0.81 6.04 -22.15
C MET A 193 -0.07 7.17 -22.67
N GLU A 194 -0.52 7.01 -23.90
CA GLU A 194 -1.42 7.95 -24.53
C GLU A 194 -2.83 7.37 -24.67
N GLY A 195 -3.81 8.26 -24.67
CA GLY A 195 -5.20 7.90 -24.93
C GLY A 195 -5.97 9.08 -25.51
N ILE A 196 -6.96 8.78 -26.33
CA ILE A 196 -7.82 9.77 -26.94
C ILE A 196 -9.01 10.06 -26.03
N VAL A 197 -9.28 11.34 -25.79
CA VAL A 197 -10.48 11.78 -25.06
C VAL A 197 -11.72 11.50 -25.90
N ILE A 198 -12.63 10.67 -25.38
CA ILE A 198 -13.89 10.32 -26.04
C ILE A 198 -15.12 10.81 -25.28
N GLY A 199 -14.94 11.43 -24.11
CA GLY A 199 -16.03 11.98 -23.30
C GLY A 199 -15.61 12.36 -21.89
N TYR A 200 -16.60 12.79 -21.11
CA TYR A 200 -16.45 13.24 -19.73
C TYR A 200 -17.42 12.51 -18.80
N ASN A 201 -17.02 12.43 -17.54
CA ASN A 201 -17.92 12.10 -16.45
C ASN A 201 -18.01 13.30 -15.51
N TYR A 202 -19.18 13.52 -14.94
CA TYR A 202 -19.47 14.59 -13.99
C TYR A 202 -19.92 13.99 -12.66
N ASN A 203 -19.72 14.72 -11.58
CA ASN A 203 -20.27 14.36 -10.28
C ASN A 203 -21.75 14.77 -10.18
N LYS A 204 -22.38 14.49 -9.03
CA LYS A 204 -23.81 14.82 -8.77
C LYS A 204 -24.10 16.33 -8.82
N GLU A 205 -23.08 17.16 -8.65
CA GLU A 205 -23.16 18.63 -8.67
C GLU A 205 -22.88 19.20 -10.07
N GLY A 206 -22.72 18.35 -11.10
CA GLY A 206 -22.41 18.79 -12.45
C GLY A 206 -20.96 19.23 -12.69
N LYS A 207 -20.04 19.01 -11.71
CA LYS A 207 -18.64 19.37 -11.87
C LYS A 207 -17.88 18.23 -12.54
N PHE A 208 -16.85 18.56 -13.32
CA PHE A 208 -15.97 17.60 -13.97
C PHE A 208 -15.37 16.62 -12.95
N LYS A 209 -15.49 15.33 -13.23
CA LYS A 209 -14.99 14.24 -12.40
C LYS A 209 -13.81 13.51 -13.05
N SER A 210 -13.94 13.13 -14.33
CA SER A 210 -12.92 12.38 -15.07
C SER A 210 -13.12 12.46 -16.58
N LEU A 211 -12.03 12.26 -17.32
CA LEU A 211 -12.09 11.99 -18.75
C LEU A 211 -12.50 10.53 -18.98
N LYS A 212 -13.24 10.26 -20.04
CA LYS A 212 -13.38 8.94 -20.63
C LYS A 212 -12.35 8.82 -21.75
N LEU A 213 -11.38 7.91 -21.61
CA LEU A 213 -10.28 7.70 -22.55
C LEU A 213 -10.43 6.39 -23.31
N LYS A 214 -10.03 6.41 -24.57
CA LYS A 214 -9.85 5.22 -25.40
C LYS A 214 -8.37 5.05 -25.71
N LEU A 215 -7.84 3.87 -25.43
CA LEU A 215 -6.45 3.48 -25.75
C LEU A 215 -6.38 2.90 -27.18
N ASP A 216 -5.19 2.82 -27.74
CA ASP A 216 -4.93 2.25 -29.07
C ASP A 216 -5.38 0.79 -29.19
N ASN A 217 -5.29 0.03 -28.09
CA ASN A 217 -5.78 -1.35 -28.02
C ASN A 217 -7.31 -1.47 -27.87
N GLY A 218 -8.04 -0.35 -27.94
CA GLY A 218 -9.49 -0.28 -27.86
C GLY A 218 -10.06 -0.26 -26.43
N VAL A 219 -9.24 -0.42 -25.40
CA VAL A 219 -9.69 -0.35 -23.99
C VAL A 219 -10.17 1.05 -23.67
N ILE A 220 -11.35 1.13 -23.01
CA ILE A 220 -11.92 2.39 -22.54
C ILE A 220 -11.90 2.41 -21.01
N PHE A 221 -11.42 3.50 -20.43
CA PHE A 221 -11.40 3.68 -18.98
C PHE A 221 -11.59 5.14 -18.57
N ASN A 222 -11.77 5.38 -17.26
CA ASN A 222 -11.97 6.71 -16.71
C ASN A 222 -10.69 7.21 -16.04
N LEU A 223 -10.19 8.37 -16.48
CA LEU A 223 -9.03 9.05 -15.92
C LEU A 223 -9.50 10.23 -15.06
N GLY A 224 -9.39 10.12 -13.72
CA GLY A 224 -9.84 11.15 -12.78
C GLY A 224 -8.74 11.80 -11.95
N GLY A 225 -7.55 11.19 -11.90
CA GLY A 225 -6.40 11.69 -11.13
C GLY A 225 -5.48 12.60 -11.93
N GLY A 226 -4.66 13.41 -11.22
CA GLY A 226 -3.58 14.22 -11.81
C GLY A 226 -3.98 15.58 -12.37
N PHE A 227 -5.26 15.92 -12.38
CA PHE A 227 -5.72 17.22 -12.85
C PHE A 227 -5.54 18.32 -11.79
N LYS A 228 -4.96 19.43 -12.18
CA LYS A 228 -4.98 20.68 -11.41
C LYS A 228 -6.36 21.33 -11.47
N ASP A 229 -6.66 22.25 -10.58
CA ASP A 229 -7.98 22.93 -10.55
C ASP A 229 -8.31 23.63 -11.86
N ILE A 230 -7.34 24.28 -12.49
CA ILE A 230 -7.53 24.94 -13.79
C ILE A 230 -7.87 23.96 -14.90
N GLU A 231 -7.31 22.74 -14.87
CA GLU A 231 -7.59 21.67 -15.85
C GLU A 231 -8.95 21.00 -15.58
N ARG A 232 -9.43 21.05 -14.33
CA ARG A 232 -10.78 20.60 -13.97
C ARG A 232 -11.85 21.57 -14.43
N LEU A 233 -11.53 22.88 -14.45
CA LEU A 233 -12.42 23.92 -14.96
C LEU A 233 -12.45 23.93 -16.50
N ASN A 234 -11.32 23.61 -17.13
CA ASN A 234 -11.15 23.55 -18.58
C ASN A 234 -10.54 22.22 -18.99
N PRO A 235 -11.30 21.11 -18.96
CA PRO A 235 -10.75 19.80 -19.26
C PRO A 235 -10.36 19.67 -20.75
N PRO A 236 -9.38 18.79 -21.05
CA PRO A 236 -8.98 18.47 -22.41
C PRO A 236 -10.20 18.13 -23.30
N LYS A 237 -10.23 18.61 -24.54
CA LYS A 237 -11.37 18.47 -25.47
C LYS A 237 -11.48 17.05 -26.00
N ILE A 238 -12.69 16.64 -26.36
CA ILE A 238 -12.94 15.38 -27.08
C ILE A 238 -12.12 15.38 -28.38
N GLY A 239 -11.42 14.27 -28.65
CA GLY A 239 -10.51 14.10 -29.78
C GLY A 239 -9.07 14.49 -29.49
N GLU A 240 -8.78 15.15 -28.37
CA GLU A 240 -7.39 15.41 -27.98
C GLU A 240 -6.72 14.13 -27.46
N ILE A 241 -5.42 14.01 -27.75
CA ILE A 241 -4.57 12.95 -27.21
C ILE A 241 -3.93 13.49 -25.93
N ILE A 242 -4.04 12.72 -24.88
CA ILE A 242 -3.39 13.04 -23.61
C ILE A 242 -2.37 11.98 -23.25
N THR A 243 -1.30 12.42 -22.61
CA THR A 243 -0.34 11.55 -21.94
C THR A 243 -0.75 11.44 -20.47
N PHE A 244 -0.77 10.23 -19.95
CA PHE A 244 -1.03 9.93 -18.55
C PHE A 244 -0.01 8.92 -18.04
N LYS A 245 0.36 9.04 -16.76
CA LYS A 245 1.19 8.03 -16.07
C LYS A 245 0.31 6.94 -15.48
N TYR A 246 0.85 5.72 -15.38
CA TYR A 246 0.16 4.58 -14.77
C TYR A 246 1.17 3.60 -14.14
N TYR A 247 0.66 2.63 -13.35
CA TYR A 247 1.47 1.67 -12.59
C TYR A 247 1.06 0.22 -12.92
N GLY A 248 1.24 -0.17 -14.19
CA GLY A 248 0.85 -1.49 -14.68
C GLY A 248 -0.65 -1.59 -15.02
N PHE A 249 -1.13 -2.81 -15.24
CA PHE A 249 -2.48 -3.07 -15.75
C PHE A 249 -3.28 -4.00 -14.83
N THR A 250 -4.62 -3.88 -14.89
CA THR A 250 -5.54 -4.91 -14.40
C THR A 250 -5.56 -6.13 -15.34
N LYS A 251 -6.19 -7.24 -14.92
CA LYS A 251 -6.45 -8.41 -15.80
C LYS A 251 -7.19 -8.01 -17.10
N ASN A 252 -8.04 -7.01 -17.03
CA ASN A 252 -8.77 -6.48 -18.18
C ASN A 252 -7.99 -5.43 -19.00
N LYS A 253 -6.66 -5.37 -18.81
CA LYS A 253 -5.75 -4.43 -19.50
C LYS A 253 -6.09 -2.95 -19.27
N VAL A 254 -6.79 -2.61 -18.20
CA VAL A 254 -7.04 -1.22 -17.78
C VAL A 254 -5.83 -0.72 -16.99
N PRO A 255 -5.28 0.49 -17.30
CA PRO A 255 -4.17 1.07 -16.54
C PRO A 255 -4.52 1.28 -15.06
N LYS A 256 -3.67 0.76 -14.15
CA LYS A 256 -3.82 0.94 -12.71
C LYS A 256 -3.30 2.31 -12.27
N PHE A 257 -4.02 2.98 -11.36
CA PHE A 257 -3.63 4.26 -10.75
C PHE A 257 -3.27 5.35 -11.78
N ALA A 258 -3.98 5.34 -12.91
CA ALA A 258 -3.74 6.28 -13.97
C ALA A 258 -3.95 7.74 -13.52
N SER A 259 -3.04 8.63 -13.95
CA SER A 259 -3.01 10.04 -13.55
C SER A 259 -2.59 10.91 -14.73
N PHE A 260 -3.35 11.98 -15.00
CA PHE A 260 -3.10 12.92 -16.08
C PHE A 260 -1.71 13.58 -15.95
N LEU A 261 -1.01 13.72 -17.06
CA LEU A 261 0.25 14.46 -17.15
C LEU A 261 0.13 15.72 -18.01
N ARG A 262 -0.34 15.57 -19.25
CA ARG A 262 -0.45 16.68 -20.20
C ARG A 262 -1.32 16.32 -21.40
N VAL A 263 -1.79 17.34 -22.11
CA VAL A 263 -2.29 17.22 -23.49
C VAL A 263 -1.07 17.12 -24.42
N ARG A 264 -1.09 16.14 -25.33
CA ARG A 264 -0.04 16.03 -26.36
C ARG A 264 -0.19 17.21 -27.34
N LYS A 265 0.87 18.01 -27.50
CA LYS A 265 0.91 19.01 -28.57
C LYS A 265 0.99 18.28 -29.90
N LYS A 266 0.11 18.65 -30.86
CA LYS A 266 0.30 18.25 -32.26
C LYS A 266 1.58 18.92 -32.75
N GLU A 267 2.51 18.11 -33.25
CA GLU A 267 3.64 18.59 -34.04
C GLU A 267 3.15 19.12 -35.40
#